data_d6b042dcbc711276300b9ada1318f892
#
_entry.id   d6b042dcbc711276300b9ada1318f892
#
_cell.length_a   1.000
_cell.length_b   1.000
_cell.length_c   1.000
_cell.angle_alpha   90.00
_cell.angle_beta   90.00
_cell.angle_gamma   90.00
#
_symmetry.space_group_name_H-M   'P 1'
#
loop_
_entity.id
_entity.type
_entity.pdbx_description
1 polymer ?
#
loop_
_entity_poly.entity_id
_entity_poly.type
_entity_poly.pdbx_seq_one_letter_code
_entity_poly.pdbx_strand_id
1 'polypeptide(L)'
;MSTTPSRGPSVNHLVLNVRDIEASHRFYTDLLGFEQCAELSHTMTMRFYRGSDSTHHDLALCEITEPASADDPARWSMEPRGIGINHFAIAYPDRESWLAQLHHLKANGVEFIVRGNHGMTHSAYIADPDGYGVEVLYNLPSEVWQDDVDAALNYFEYLPPEEELEDNTDYQRFGADAPEPVEVPGRIKARQPTPS
;
A
#
# COMPACT_ATOMS: atom_id res chain seq x y z
N MET A 1 33.97 20.56 -6.48
CA MET A 1 33.21 19.95 -5.36
C MET A 1 31.91 19.42 -5.94
N SER A 2 31.71 18.11 -5.92
CA SER A 2 30.48 17.50 -6.44
C SER A 2 29.31 17.83 -5.50
N THR A 3 28.29 18.52 -5.99
CA THR A 3 27.06 18.83 -5.27
C THR A 3 26.02 17.72 -5.46
N THR A 4 26.40 16.48 -5.22
CA THR A 4 25.41 15.39 -5.24
C THR A 4 24.43 15.64 -4.09
N PRO A 5 23.11 15.72 -4.34
CA PRO A 5 22.13 15.83 -3.26
C PRO A 5 22.31 14.70 -2.25
N SER A 6 22.20 14.99 -0.97
CA SER A 6 22.34 13.99 0.09
C SER A 6 21.22 12.94 0.11
N ARG A 7 20.15 13.16 -0.65
CA ARG A 7 19.02 12.24 -0.88
C ARG A 7 18.59 12.29 -2.34
N GLY A 8 18.19 11.14 -2.89
CA GLY A 8 17.59 11.03 -4.22
C GLY A 8 16.17 11.62 -4.27
N PRO A 9 15.52 11.56 -5.45
CA PRO A 9 14.12 11.94 -5.59
C PRO A 9 13.22 10.98 -4.77
N SER A 10 12.07 11.49 -4.34
CA SER A 10 11.02 10.73 -3.66
C SER A 10 9.66 10.99 -4.31
N VAL A 11 8.72 10.07 -4.17
CA VAL A 11 7.32 10.32 -4.52
C VAL A 11 6.79 11.35 -3.53
N ASN A 12 6.16 12.42 -4.04
CA ASN A 12 5.63 13.50 -3.21
C ASN A 12 4.14 13.30 -2.91
N HIS A 13 3.33 13.01 -3.95
CA HIS A 13 1.90 12.78 -3.82
C HIS A 13 1.39 11.87 -4.94
N LEU A 14 0.18 11.35 -4.75
CA LEU A 14 -0.58 10.57 -5.72
C LEU A 14 -1.89 11.28 -6.04
N VAL A 15 -2.34 11.25 -7.30
CA VAL A 15 -3.67 11.71 -7.72
C VAL A 15 -4.43 10.53 -8.29
N LEU A 16 -5.63 10.27 -7.77
CA LEU A 16 -6.54 9.23 -8.23
C LEU A 16 -7.73 9.84 -8.93
N ASN A 17 -8.11 9.30 -10.07
CA ASN A 17 -9.38 9.59 -10.70
C ASN A 17 -10.45 8.69 -10.09
N VAL A 18 -11.53 9.28 -9.58
CA VAL A 18 -12.60 8.58 -8.86
C VAL A 18 -13.96 8.84 -9.50
N ARG A 19 -14.87 7.86 -9.40
CA ARG A 19 -16.22 7.96 -9.97
C ARG A 19 -17.16 8.79 -9.11
N ASP A 20 -17.03 8.65 -7.80
CA ASP A 20 -17.84 9.33 -6.79
C ASP A 20 -16.92 9.88 -5.70
N ILE A 21 -16.70 11.18 -5.76
CA ILE A 21 -15.75 11.84 -4.84
C ILE A 21 -16.24 11.77 -3.38
N GLU A 22 -17.55 11.68 -3.13
CA GLU A 22 -18.08 11.54 -1.79
C GLU A 22 -17.86 10.14 -1.22
N ALA A 23 -18.00 9.09 -2.04
CA ALA A 23 -17.70 7.72 -1.63
C ALA A 23 -16.21 7.57 -1.31
N SER A 24 -15.35 8.07 -2.20
CA SER A 24 -13.90 8.03 -2.02
C SER A 24 -13.45 8.93 -0.86
N HIS A 25 -14.05 10.11 -0.68
CA HIS A 25 -13.79 10.97 0.47
C HIS A 25 -14.00 10.20 1.79
N ARG A 26 -15.18 9.59 1.98
CA ARG A 26 -15.47 8.79 3.20
C ARG A 26 -14.48 7.65 3.38
N PHE A 27 -14.09 6.97 2.31
CA PHE A 27 -13.11 5.89 2.40
C PHE A 27 -11.75 6.39 2.90
N TYR A 28 -11.24 7.47 2.32
CA TYR A 28 -9.90 7.98 2.67
C TYR A 28 -9.89 8.74 4.00
N THR A 29 -10.98 9.39 4.40
CA THR A 29 -11.06 10.11 5.69
C THR A 29 -11.52 9.21 6.82
N ASP A 30 -12.72 8.61 6.71
CA ASP A 30 -13.35 7.92 7.84
C ASP A 30 -12.71 6.55 8.09
N LEU A 31 -12.27 5.86 7.03
CA LEU A 31 -11.66 4.53 7.15
C LEU A 31 -10.14 4.56 7.21
N LEU A 32 -9.46 5.40 6.43
CA LEU A 32 -7.99 5.43 6.36
C LEU A 32 -7.35 6.54 7.19
N GLY A 33 -8.13 7.52 7.67
CA GLY A 33 -7.66 8.54 8.60
C GLY A 33 -6.93 9.72 7.95
N PHE A 34 -7.07 9.93 6.64
CA PHE A 34 -6.56 11.13 5.99
C PHE A 34 -7.40 12.35 6.36
N GLU A 35 -6.74 13.51 6.43
CA GLU A 35 -7.39 14.80 6.65
C GLU A 35 -7.51 15.58 5.33
N GLN A 36 -8.72 16.01 4.96
CA GLN A 36 -8.88 16.91 3.82
C GLN A 36 -8.26 18.27 4.16
N CYS A 37 -7.34 18.75 3.32
CA CYS A 37 -6.64 20.02 3.52
C CYS A 37 -7.02 21.09 2.49
N ALA A 38 -7.59 20.72 1.34
CA ALA A 38 -8.02 21.69 0.32
C ALA A 38 -9.06 21.08 -0.62
N GLU A 39 -9.72 21.94 -1.40
CA GLU A 39 -10.66 21.59 -2.47
C GLU A 39 -10.52 22.55 -3.65
N LEU A 40 -10.67 22.01 -4.87
CA LEU A 40 -10.77 22.75 -6.12
C LEU A 40 -12.12 22.39 -6.78
N SER A 41 -12.94 23.41 -7.10
CA SER A 41 -14.30 23.20 -7.62
C SER A 41 -14.65 24.01 -8.87
N HIS A 42 -13.70 24.80 -9.42
CA HIS A 42 -14.01 25.72 -10.52
C HIS A 42 -13.91 25.10 -11.91
N THR A 43 -12.90 24.26 -12.15
CA THR A 43 -12.63 23.64 -13.46
C THR A 43 -12.83 22.15 -13.43
N MET A 44 -12.65 21.53 -12.30
CA MET A 44 -12.83 20.12 -12.00
C MET A 44 -13.10 19.99 -10.50
N THR A 45 -13.73 18.88 -10.09
CA THR A 45 -13.91 18.58 -8.67
C THR A 45 -12.69 17.79 -8.19
N MET A 46 -11.88 18.41 -7.33
CA MET A 46 -10.74 17.75 -6.69
C MET A 46 -10.71 18.04 -5.20
N ARG A 47 -10.30 17.04 -4.42
CA ARG A 47 -10.02 17.18 -2.99
C ARG A 47 -8.62 16.72 -2.68
N PHE A 48 -7.94 17.41 -1.78
CA PHE A 48 -6.56 17.18 -1.40
C PHE A 48 -6.50 16.74 0.06
N TYR A 49 -5.68 15.74 0.33
CA TYR A 49 -5.62 15.07 1.62
C TYR A 49 -4.17 14.92 2.08
N ARG A 50 -3.97 14.94 3.39
CA ARG A 50 -2.70 14.63 4.03
C ARG A 50 -2.89 13.61 5.15
N GLY A 51 -1.93 12.72 5.30
CA GLY A 51 -1.82 11.76 6.40
C GLY A 51 -0.81 12.20 7.45
N SER A 52 0.01 13.24 7.13
CA SER A 52 1.03 13.78 8.02
C SER A 52 1.26 15.27 7.74
N ASP A 53 1.94 15.95 8.67
CA ASP A 53 2.34 17.35 8.51
C ASP A 53 3.62 17.56 7.69
N SER A 54 4.18 16.49 7.10
CA SER A 54 5.47 16.53 6.39
C SER A 54 5.37 17.09 4.97
N THR A 55 4.16 17.08 4.38
CA THR A 55 3.89 17.56 3.02
C THR A 55 2.67 18.47 2.96
N HIS A 56 2.49 19.19 1.84
CA HIS A 56 1.28 19.99 1.63
C HIS A 56 0.04 19.11 1.35
N HIS A 57 0.21 17.94 0.74
CA HIS A 57 -0.75 16.84 0.60
C HIS A 57 -0.01 15.58 0.15
N ASP A 58 -0.56 14.42 0.47
CA ASP A 58 -0.04 13.10 0.10
C ASP A 58 -0.90 12.47 -1.00
N LEU A 59 -2.20 12.77 -0.98
CA LEU A 59 -3.20 12.24 -1.88
C LEU A 59 -4.10 13.34 -2.42
N ALA A 60 -4.54 13.22 -3.68
CA ALA A 60 -5.66 13.99 -4.23
C ALA A 60 -6.63 13.04 -4.94
N LEU A 61 -7.91 13.36 -4.83
CA LEU A 61 -9.00 12.71 -5.56
C LEU A 61 -9.53 13.68 -6.61
N CYS A 62 -9.65 13.22 -7.84
CA CYS A 62 -10.20 13.97 -8.96
C CYS A 62 -11.43 13.25 -9.50
N GLU A 63 -12.61 13.85 -9.41
CA GLU A 63 -13.84 13.23 -9.90
C GLU A 63 -13.86 13.23 -11.44
N ILE A 64 -14.11 12.06 -12.03
CA ILE A 64 -14.28 11.93 -13.48
C ILE A 64 -15.67 12.44 -13.88
N THR A 65 -15.74 13.16 -15.02
CA THR A 65 -16.99 13.69 -15.56
C THR A 65 -17.66 12.77 -16.57
N GLU A 66 -16.89 11.84 -17.13
CA GLU A 66 -17.39 10.84 -18.09
C GLU A 66 -17.88 9.60 -17.34
N PRO A 67 -18.92 8.93 -17.85
CA PRO A 67 -19.37 7.69 -17.25
C PRO A 67 -18.29 6.63 -17.30
N ALA A 68 -18.21 5.83 -16.23
CA ALA A 68 -17.33 4.67 -16.14
C ALA A 68 -17.45 3.78 -17.38
N SER A 69 -16.32 3.38 -17.94
CA SER A 69 -16.29 2.50 -19.12
C SER A 69 -16.30 1.03 -18.71
N ALA A 70 -16.62 0.14 -19.66
CA ALA A 70 -16.51 -1.31 -19.43
C ALA A 70 -15.04 -1.76 -19.22
N ASP A 71 -14.09 -0.89 -19.60
CA ASP A 71 -12.64 -1.12 -19.44
C ASP A 71 -12.09 -0.58 -18.12
N ASP A 72 -12.94 0.03 -17.27
CA ASP A 72 -12.53 0.47 -15.94
C ASP A 72 -12.06 -0.74 -15.11
N PRO A 73 -11.01 -0.56 -14.31
CA PRO A 73 -10.41 -1.66 -13.57
C PRO A 73 -11.47 -2.35 -12.70
N ALA A 74 -11.56 -3.66 -12.86
CA ALA A 74 -12.28 -4.50 -11.92
C ALA A 74 -11.58 -4.40 -10.55
N ARG A 75 -12.27 -4.87 -9.49
CA ARG A 75 -11.71 -4.97 -8.15
C ARG A 75 -10.25 -5.45 -8.20
N TRP A 76 -9.40 -4.78 -7.44
CA TRP A 76 -7.95 -5.06 -7.37
C TRP A 76 -7.63 -6.54 -7.07
N SER A 77 -6.54 -7.01 -7.64
CA SER A 77 -5.93 -8.31 -7.33
C SER A 77 -4.41 -8.18 -7.37
N MET A 78 -3.72 -9.09 -6.66
CA MET A 78 -2.25 -9.17 -6.67
C MET A 78 -1.66 -9.39 -8.07
N GLU A 79 -2.39 -10.07 -8.96
CA GLU A 79 -1.94 -10.31 -10.32
C GLU A 79 -2.01 -9.04 -11.16
N PRO A 80 -0.92 -8.67 -11.88
CA PRO A 80 -0.92 -7.47 -12.72
C PRO A 80 -1.93 -7.61 -13.86
N ARG A 81 -2.73 -6.56 -14.06
CA ARG A 81 -3.77 -6.49 -15.10
C ARG A 81 -3.54 -5.26 -15.99
N GLY A 82 -2.74 -5.44 -17.04
CA GLY A 82 -2.46 -4.36 -17.97
C GLY A 82 -1.52 -3.29 -17.41
N ILE A 83 -1.39 -2.19 -18.15
CA ILE A 83 -0.54 -1.05 -17.78
C ILE A 83 -1.31 -0.12 -16.85
N GLY A 84 -0.75 0.20 -15.69
CA GLY A 84 -1.36 1.08 -14.69
C GLY A 84 -0.67 0.98 -13.34
N ILE A 85 -1.29 1.56 -12.33
CA ILE A 85 -0.87 1.41 -10.94
C ILE A 85 -1.38 0.06 -10.45
N ASN A 86 -0.48 -0.81 -9.99
CA ASN A 86 -0.89 -2.06 -9.35
C ASN A 86 -1.55 -1.76 -8.00
N HIS A 87 -0.84 -1.14 -7.09
CA HIS A 87 -1.33 -0.65 -5.80
C HIS A 87 -0.45 0.51 -5.32
N PHE A 88 -0.89 1.20 -4.31
CA PHE A 88 -0.07 2.12 -3.54
C PHE A 88 -0.17 1.81 -2.05
N ALA A 89 0.87 2.18 -1.31
CA ALA A 89 1.01 1.80 0.09
C ALA A 89 0.85 3.01 1.02
N ILE A 90 0.16 2.77 2.14
CA ILE A 90 -0.04 3.70 3.25
C ILE A 90 0.62 3.09 4.48
N ALA A 91 1.66 3.77 4.99
CA ALA A 91 2.40 3.30 6.15
C ALA A 91 1.87 3.93 7.45
N TYR A 92 1.56 3.09 8.42
CA TYR A 92 1.27 3.49 9.80
C TYR A 92 2.58 3.56 10.60
N PRO A 93 2.64 4.41 11.65
CA PRO A 93 3.90 4.69 12.35
C PRO A 93 4.56 3.46 12.97
N ASP A 94 3.74 2.53 13.46
CA ASP A 94 4.19 1.34 14.18
C ASP A 94 3.16 0.20 14.10
N ARG A 95 3.54 -0.95 14.65
CA ARG A 95 2.72 -2.16 14.70
C ARG A 95 1.39 -1.94 15.45
N GLU A 96 1.41 -1.21 16.57
CA GLU A 96 0.21 -0.99 17.39
C GLU A 96 -0.82 -0.14 16.63
N SER A 97 -0.39 0.95 16.02
CA SER A 97 -1.21 1.81 15.17
C SER A 97 -1.77 1.05 13.97
N TRP A 98 -0.94 0.19 13.34
CA TRP A 98 -1.35 -0.64 12.22
C TRP A 98 -2.41 -1.68 12.64
N LEU A 99 -2.23 -2.39 13.75
CA LEU A 99 -3.24 -3.34 14.26
C LEU A 99 -4.55 -2.64 14.63
N ALA A 100 -4.47 -1.49 15.29
CA ALA A 100 -5.66 -0.68 15.58
C ALA A 100 -6.41 -0.29 14.29
N GLN A 101 -5.67 0.06 13.25
CA GLN A 101 -6.23 0.35 11.93
C GLN A 101 -6.89 -0.88 11.28
N LEU A 102 -6.27 -2.06 11.34
CA LEU A 102 -6.90 -3.28 10.82
C LEU A 102 -8.20 -3.60 11.54
N HIS A 103 -8.23 -3.46 12.87
CA HIS A 103 -9.47 -3.63 13.65
C HIS A 103 -10.54 -2.61 13.25
N HIS A 104 -10.16 -1.35 13.03
CA HIS A 104 -11.08 -0.31 12.55
C HIS A 104 -11.66 -0.65 11.18
N LEU A 105 -10.84 -1.03 10.23
CA LEU A 105 -11.26 -1.45 8.89
C LEU A 105 -12.22 -2.64 8.94
N LYS A 106 -11.87 -3.68 9.70
CA LYS A 106 -12.72 -4.86 9.90
C LYS A 106 -14.07 -4.51 10.53
N ALA A 107 -14.08 -3.66 11.55
CA ALA A 107 -15.31 -3.22 12.23
C ALA A 107 -16.24 -2.44 11.29
N ASN A 108 -15.70 -1.80 10.25
CA ASN A 108 -16.45 -1.07 9.22
C ASN A 108 -16.73 -1.92 7.95
N GLY A 109 -16.52 -3.24 8.01
CA GLY A 109 -16.86 -4.18 6.94
C GLY A 109 -15.91 -4.16 5.73
N VAL A 110 -14.70 -3.61 5.88
CA VAL A 110 -13.68 -3.66 4.83
C VAL A 110 -13.11 -5.08 4.75
N GLU A 111 -13.11 -5.64 3.55
CA GLU A 111 -12.57 -6.96 3.28
C GLU A 111 -11.06 -6.88 3.01
N PHE A 112 -10.29 -7.71 3.72
CA PHE A 112 -8.87 -7.91 3.43
C PHE A 112 -8.70 -8.92 2.31
N ILE A 113 -8.06 -8.53 1.22
CA ILE A 113 -7.83 -9.38 0.05
C ILE A 113 -6.64 -10.30 0.29
N VAL A 114 -5.56 -9.74 0.85
CA VAL A 114 -4.35 -10.47 1.23
C VAL A 114 -3.78 -9.84 2.50
N ARG A 115 -3.15 -10.64 3.35
CA ARG A 115 -2.31 -10.18 4.45
C ARG A 115 -0.99 -10.93 4.39
N GLY A 116 0.12 -10.23 4.62
CA GLY A 116 1.42 -10.86 4.50
C GLY A 116 2.57 -10.11 5.17
N ASN A 117 3.60 -10.88 5.48
CA ASN A 117 4.91 -10.40 5.86
C ASN A 117 5.81 -10.42 4.63
N HIS A 118 6.28 -9.25 4.21
CA HIS A 118 7.18 -9.07 3.06
C HIS A 118 8.66 -8.98 3.47
N GLY A 119 8.99 -9.38 4.68
CA GLY A 119 10.36 -9.33 5.18
C GLY A 119 10.82 -7.96 5.65
N MET A 120 10.26 -6.88 5.10
CA MET A 120 10.53 -5.50 5.50
C MET A 120 9.29 -4.74 5.94
N THR A 121 8.11 -5.28 5.64
CA THR A 121 6.81 -4.74 6.04
C THR A 121 5.86 -5.85 6.42
N HIS A 122 4.95 -5.59 7.37
CA HIS A 122 3.72 -6.36 7.48
C HIS A 122 2.58 -5.56 6.88
N SER A 123 1.80 -6.22 6.04
CA SER A 123 0.87 -5.55 5.14
C SER A 123 -0.50 -6.23 5.10
N ALA A 124 -1.53 -5.42 4.88
CA ALA A 124 -2.86 -5.90 4.48
C ALA A 124 -3.29 -5.15 3.21
N TYR A 125 -3.86 -5.87 2.26
CA TYR A 125 -4.31 -5.31 0.99
C TYR A 125 -5.83 -5.25 0.96
N ILE A 126 -6.35 -4.08 0.59
CA ILE A 126 -7.77 -3.79 0.46
C ILE A 126 -8.03 -3.13 -0.90
N ALA A 127 -9.29 -3.00 -1.28
CA ALA A 127 -9.68 -2.20 -2.45
C ALA A 127 -10.43 -0.95 -1.97
N ASP A 128 -10.17 0.17 -2.64
CA ASP A 128 -10.96 1.38 -2.46
C ASP A 128 -12.31 1.28 -3.22
N PRO A 129 -13.22 2.27 -3.11
CA PRO A 129 -14.53 2.24 -3.80
C PRO A 129 -14.44 2.12 -5.32
N ASP A 130 -13.34 2.58 -5.93
CA ASP A 130 -13.12 2.51 -7.38
C ASP A 130 -12.35 1.27 -7.83
N GLY A 131 -11.89 0.45 -6.89
CA GLY A 131 -11.15 -0.78 -7.15
C GLY A 131 -9.64 -0.60 -7.19
N TYR A 132 -9.10 0.54 -6.78
CA TYR A 132 -7.66 0.70 -6.59
C TYR A 132 -7.17 -0.19 -5.45
N GLY A 133 -6.01 -0.83 -5.65
CA GLY A 133 -5.33 -1.56 -4.60
C GLY A 133 -4.70 -0.59 -3.60
N VAL A 134 -5.02 -0.78 -2.33
CA VAL A 134 -4.43 -0.03 -1.22
C VAL A 134 -3.75 -1.02 -0.29
N GLU A 135 -2.44 -0.88 -0.13
CA GLU A 135 -1.67 -1.61 0.86
C GLU A 135 -1.60 -0.81 2.15
N VAL A 136 -2.07 -1.38 3.24
CA VAL A 136 -2.01 -0.81 4.58
C VAL A 136 -0.91 -1.53 5.35
N LEU A 137 0.17 -0.85 5.70
CA LEU A 137 1.38 -1.48 6.23
C LEU A 137 1.97 -0.75 7.44
N TYR A 138 2.88 -1.42 8.14
CA TYR A 138 3.93 -0.79 8.93
C TYR A 138 5.28 -1.35 8.54
N ASN A 139 6.32 -0.50 8.68
CA ASN A 139 7.70 -0.90 8.36
C ASN A 139 8.34 -1.63 9.54
N LEU A 140 9.00 -2.76 9.25
CA LEU A 140 9.88 -3.40 10.22
C LEU A 140 11.15 -2.56 10.42
N PRO A 141 11.82 -2.68 11.58
CA PRO A 141 13.10 -2.02 11.82
C PRO A 141 14.12 -2.35 10.72
N SER A 142 14.92 -1.36 10.33
CA SER A 142 15.87 -1.53 9.20
C SER A 142 16.90 -2.65 9.42
N GLU A 143 17.27 -2.93 10.65
CA GLU A 143 18.17 -4.03 11.04
C GLU A 143 17.62 -5.43 10.74
N VAL A 144 16.35 -5.54 10.40
CA VAL A 144 15.71 -6.80 9.95
C VAL A 144 16.10 -7.12 8.51
N TRP A 145 16.21 -6.11 7.64
CA TRP A 145 16.27 -6.29 6.19
C TRP A 145 17.42 -5.57 5.48
N GLN A 146 18.08 -4.59 6.12
CA GLN A 146 19.09 -3.76 5.46
C GLN A 146 20.33 -4.52 4.98
N ASP A 147 20.67 -5.65 5.60
CA ASP A 147 21.87 -6.43 5.27
C ASP A 147 21.67 -7.27 3.99
N ASP A 148 20.42 -7.58 3.62
CA ASP A 148 20.06 -8.22 2.37
C ASP A 148 18.66 -7.82 1.92
N VAL A 149 18.58 -6.66 1.28
CA VAL A 149 17.32 -6.09 0.76
C VAL A 149 16.70 -6.98 -0.31
N ASP A 150 17.53 -7.64 -1.13
CA ASP A 150 17.05 -8.52 -2.20
C ASP A 150 16.35 -9.75 -1.62
N ALA A 151 16.95 -10.42 -0.63
CA ALA A 151 16.31 -11.53 0.06
C ALA A 151 15.01 -11.12 0.76
N ALA A 152 14.99 -9.95 1.42
CA ALA A 152 13.80 -9.44 2.07
C ALA A 152 12.66 -9.17 1.07
N LEU A 153 12.96 -8.54 -0.10
CA LEU A 153 11.99 -8.31 -1.17
C LEU A 153 11.45 -9.59 -1.83
N ASN A 154 12.24 -10.67 -1.80
CA ASN A 154 11.83 -11.96 -2.33
C ASN A 154 11.10 -12.85 -1.32
N TYR A 155 11.02 -12.41 -0.05
CA TYR A 155 10.30 -13.10 1.00
C TYR A 155 8.81 -12.75 1.01
N PHE A 156 7.96 -13.73 1.24
CA PHE A 156 6.55 -13.54 1.52
C PHE A 156 6.02 -14.68 2.39
N GLU A 157 5.38 -14.29 3.48
CA GLU A 157 4.66 -15.19 4.37
C GLU A 157 3.24 -14.70 4.61
N TYR A 158 2.24 -15.58 4.51
CA TYR A 158 0.87 -15.24 4.85
C TYR A 158 0.74 -15.01 6.35
N LEU A 159 0.18 -13.87 6.74
CA LEU A 159 -0.19 -13.59 8.11
C LEU A 159 -1.47 -14.37 8.52
N PRO A 160 -1.73 -14.51 9.85
CA PRO A 160 -2.89 -15.21 10.37
C PRO A 160 -4.22 -14.79 9.75
N PRO A 161 -5.26 -15.65 9.81
CA PRO A 161 -6.59 -15.37 9.33
C PRO A 161 -7.18 -14.06 9.89
N GLU A 162 -8.17 -13.50 9.19
CA GLU A 162 -8.79 -12.23 9.55
C GLU A 162 -9.50 -12.21 10.91
N GLU A 163 -10.00 -13.35 11.37
CA GLU A 163 -10.59 -13.49 12.70
C GLU A 163 -9.59 -13.25 13.82
N GLU A 164 -8.30 -13.50 13.55
CA GLU A 164 -7.19 -13.25 14.46
C GLU A 164 -6.30 -12.14 13.87
N LEU A 165 -6.60 -10.89 14.23
CA LEU A 165 -5.81 -9.74 13.77
C LEU A 165 -4.54 -9.53 14.63
N GLU A 166 -4.11 -10.56 15.35
CA GLU A 166 -2.86 -10.53 16.08
C GLU A 166 -1.69 -10.83 15.13
N ASP A 167 -0.66 -10.04 15.24
CA ASP A 167 0.59 -10.21 14.52
C ASP A 167 1.64 -10.73 15.49
N ASN A 168 1.74 -12.05 15.57
CA ASN A 168 2.63 -12.75 16.48
C ASN A 168 3.93 -13.23 15.79
N THR A 169 4.19 -12.77 14.56
CA THR A 169 5.39 -13.15 13.83
C THR A 169 6.64 -12.55 14.47
N ASP A 170 7.59 -13.40 14.81
CA ASP A 170 8.94 -12.94 15.17
C ASP A 170 9.63 -12.37 13.92
N TYR A 171 10.39 -11.30 14.11
CA TYR A 171 11.14 -10.70 13.02
C TYR A 171 12.27 -11.65 12.58
N GLN A 172 12.18 -12.12 11.34
CA GLN A 172 13.30 -12.78 10.70
C GLN A 172 14.29 -11.73 10.21
N ARG A 173 15.59 -11.98 10.38
CA ARG A 173 16.64 -11.14 9.82
C ARG A 173 17.07 -11.72 8.47
N PHE A 174 17.28 -10.83 7.51
CA PHE A 174 17.78 -11.17 6.19
C PHE A 174 19.26 -10.85 6.07
N GLY A 175 20.04 -11.78 5.52
CA GLY A 175 21.49 -11.72 5.40
C GLY A 175 22.04 -13.07 5.01
N ALA A 176 23.26 -13.39 5.43
CA ALA A 176 23.93 -14.65 5.07
C ALA A 176 23.16 -15.94 5.44
N ASP A 177 22.27 -15.84 6.42
CA ASP A 177 21.42 -16.93 6.90
C ASP A 177 19.93 -16.68 6.55
N ALA A 178 19.65 -16.01 5.42
CA ALA A 178 18.29 -15.69 4.98
C ALA A 178 17.41 -16.96 4.90
N PRO A 179 16.12 -16.88 5.30
CA PRO A 179 15.21 -18.00 5.14
C PRO A 179 14.99 -18.30 3.66
N GLU A 180 14.75 -19.58 3.35
CA GLU A 180 14.37 -19.97 1.99
C GLU A 180 13.06 -19.26 1.60
N PRO A 181 12.93 -18.79 0.34
CA PRO A 181 11.72 -18.13 -0.14
C PRO A 181 10.51 -19.05 0.01
N VAL A 182 9.45 -18.57 0.64
CA VAL A 182 8.18 -19.30 0.72
C VAL A 182 7.55 -19.37 -0.67
N GLU A 183 7.21 -20.55 -1.15
CA GLU A 183 6.45 -20.71 -2.39
C GLU A 183 5.00 -20.22 -2.15
N VAL A 184 4.67 -19.07 -2.73
CA VAL A 184 3.30 -18.56 -2.72
C VAL A 184 2.54 -19.15 -3.90
N PRO A 185 1.42 -19.85 -3.68
CA PRO A 185 0.60 -20.36 -4.78
C PRO A 185 0.18 -19.23 -5.73
N GLY A 186 0.49 -19.36 -7.02
CA GLY A 186 0.17 -18.36 -8.04
C GLY A 186 1.27 -17.33 -8.33
N ARG A 187 2.37 -17.29 -7.58
CA ARG A 187 3.50 -16.42 -7.90
C ARG A 187 4.32 -17.01 -9.04
N ILE A 188 4.38 -16.32 -10.17
CA ILE A 188 5.30 -16.67 -11.27
C ILE A 188 6.73 -16.46 -10.74
N LYS A 189 7.54 -17.51 -10.71
CA LYS A 189 8.96 -17.43 -10.35
C LYS A 189 9.62 -16.33 -11.19
N ALA A 190 10.14 -15.31 -10.54
CA ALA A 190 11.01 -14.35 -11.21
C ALA A 190 12.13 -15.18 -11.86
N ARG A 191 12.31 -15.02 -13.18
CA ARG A 191 13.36 -15.69 -13.94
C ARG A 191 14.69 -15.29 -13.31
N GLN A 192 15.40 -16.26 -12.74
CA GLN A 192 16.79 -16.04 -12.34
C GLN A 192 17.56 -15.57 -13.58
N PRO A 193 18.39 -14.52 -13.48
CA PRO A 193 19.26 -14.15 -14.57
C PRO A 193 20.16 -15.35 -14.89
N THR A 194 20.16 -15.80 -16.13
CA THR A 194 21.10 -16.81 -16.61
C THR A 194 22.51 -16.28 -16.41
N PRO A 195 23.42 -17.02 -15.74
CA PRO A 195 24.80 -16.60 -15.64
C PRO A 195 25.39 -16.51 -17.07
N SER A 196 25.98 -15.35 -17.36
CA SER A 196 26.73 -15.05 -18.60
C SER A 196 28.03 -15.80 -18.67
#